data_948515b4b6f9aa0e36240c44c23239ee
#
_entry.id   948515b4b6f9aa0e36240c44c23239ee
#
_cell.length_a   1.000
_cell.length_b   1.000
_cell.length_c   1.000
_cell.angle_alpha   90.00
_cell.angle_beta   90.00
_cell.angle_gamma   90.00
#
_symmetry.space_group_name_H-M   'P 1'
#
loop_
_entity.id
_entity.type
_entity.pdbx_description
1 polymer ?
#
loop_
_entity_poly.entity_id
_entity_poly.type
_entity_poly.pdbx_seq_one_letter_code
_entity_poly.pdbx_strand_id
1 'polypeptide(L)'
;MKKKHLFNAALLWAFLSLTLWTTGCSDDDGYPDVDGQAPSIEMTLEHIQTANGRTFTLEGTIKDADGISTIQLQCTDLNLNKTIDLIEIYEKPLETYELSYDFKIQPDEIGEQFTVKVTVTDVGGRTVSQDVLVTLDGDFEDPVFVIAPEKGGMVTVLLREGEIPTLNMNISITDDRGLDYLLVNIEGIEGYENLKIDADGHFLPA
;
A
#
# COMPACT_ATOMS: atom_id res chain seq x y z
N MET A 1 -66.74 -50.13 27.41
CA MET A 1 -65.31 -49.87 27.55
C MET A 1 -64.51 -50.20 26.30
N LYS A 2 -64.64 -49.49 25.18
CA LYS A 2 -63.93 -49.81 23.89
C LYS A 2 -63.56 -48.57 23.10
N LYS A 3 -63.49 -47.32 23.69
CA LYS A 3 -63.13 -46.11 23.00
C LYS A 3 -61.79 -45.46 23.39
N LYS A 4 -61.01 -46.04 24.31
CA LYS A 4 -59.75 -45.45 24.76
C LYS A 4 -58.51 -45.90 23.97
N HIS A 5 -58.56 -46.97 23.21
CA HIS A 5 -57.40 -47.49 22.48
C HIS A 5 -57.24 -46.91 21.05
N LEU A 6 -58.28 -46.34 20.45
CA LEU A 6 -58.18 -45.75 19.12
C LEU A 6 -57.50 -44.34 19.14
N PHE A 7 -57.57 -43.65 20.27
CA PHE A 7 -56.97 -42.31 20.36
C PHE A 7 -55.46 -42.32 20.50
N ASN A 8 -54.88 -43.38 21.14
CA ASN A 8 -53.46 -43.54 21.28
C ASN A 8 -52.79 -44.02 19.99
N ALA A 9 -53.46 -44.76 19.13
CA ALA A 9 -52.90 -45.20 17.87
C ALA A 9 -52.81 -44.06 16.85
N ALA A 10 -53.77 -43.13 16.83
CA ALA A 10 -53.78 -41.97 15.95
C ALA A 10 -52.69 -40.93 16.34
N LEU A 11 -52.39 -40.81 17.67
CA LEU A 11 -51.33 -39.92 18.13
C LEU A 11 -49.92 -40.46 17.80
N LEU A 12 -49.70 -41.75 17.82
CA LEU A 12 -48.43 -42.35 17.47
C LEU A 12 -48.10 -42.25 15.97
N TRP A 13 -49.13 -42.27 15.10
CA TRP A 13 -48.93 -42.07 13.66
C TRP A 13 -48.71 -40.62 13.29
N ALA A 14 -49.25 -39.67 14.07
CA ALA A 14 -49.01 -38.25 13.87
C ALA A 14 -47.59 -37.81 14.26
N PHE A 15 -46.97 -38.50 15.24
CA PHE A 15 -45.56 -38.23 15.60
C PHE A 15 -44.54 -38.87 14.65
N LEU A 16 -44.88 -39.97 13.99
CA LEU A 16 -43.99 -40.66 13.06
C LEU A 16 -43.95 -39.99 11.68
N SER A 17 -44.96 -39.20 11.33
CA SER A 17 -45.00 -38.46 10.06
C SER A 17 -44.31 -37.08 10.11
N LEU A 18 -43.93 -36.61 11.31
CA LEU A 18 -43.29 -35.28 11.46
C LEU A 18 -41.74 -35.33 11.43
N THR A 19 -41.16 -36.54 11.44
CA THR A 19 -39.69 -36.72 11.41
C THR A 19 -39.09 -36.96 10.04
N LEU A 20 -39.88 -36.94 8.97
CA LEU A 20 -39.43 -37.21 7.58
C LEU A 20 -39.27 -35.96 6.70
N TRP A 21 -39.35 -34.76 7.28
CA TRP A 21 -39.20 -33.52 6.50
C TRP A 21 -38.02 -32.67 6.91
N THR A 22 -37.00 -33.23 7.51
CA THR A 22 -35.69 -32.62 7.67
C THR A 22 -34.65 -33.31 6.80
N THR A 23 -34.97 -33.57 5.54
CA THR A 23 -33.92 -33.63 4.54
C THR A 23 -33.60 -32.18 4.27
N GLY A 24 -32.59 -31.68 4.98
CA GLY A 24 -31.99 -30.40 4.63
C GLY A 24 -31.66 -30.43 3.15
N CYS A 25 -32.14 -29.45 2.40
CA CYS A 25 -31.46 -29.08 1.20
C CYS A 25 -30.00 -28.81 1.62
N SER A 26 -29.09 -29.68 1.23
CA SER A 26 -27.74 -29.21 0.97
C SER A 26 -27.91 -28.31 -0.24
N ASP A 27 -27.98 -27.00 -0.01
CA ASP A 27 -27.70 -26.02 -1.05
C ASP A 27 -26.24 -26.28 -1.43
N ASP A 28 -26.06 -27.14 -2.41
CA ASP A 28 -24.79 -27.30 -3.10
C ASP A 28 -24.69 -26.08 -4.02
N ASP A 29 -24.36 -24.93 -3.40
CA ASP A 29 -24.11 -23.67 -4.08
C ASP A 29 -22.78 -23.69 -4.85
N GLY A 30 -22.07 -24.83 -4.81
CA GLY A 30 -20.81 -25.00 -5.50
C GLY A 30 -19.61 -24.31 -4.84
N TYR A 31 -19.80 -23.75 -3.64
CA TYR A 31 -18.72 -23.20 -2.84
C TYR A 31 -18.17 -24.24 -1.85
N PRO A 32 -16.87 -24.15 -1.48
CA PRO A 32 -16.29 -25.05 -0.50
C PRO A 32 -16.95 -24.91 0.88
N ASP A 33 -16.89 -25.95 1.68
CA ASP A 33 -17.34 -25.93 3.08
C ASP A 33 -16.56 -24.87 3.86
N VAL A 34 -17.26 -24.06 4.67
CA VAL A 34 -16.68 -22.96 5.44
C VAL A 34 -15.79 -23.49 6.57
N ASP A 35 -14.49 -23.17 6.55
CA ASP A 35 -13.49 -23.69 7.50
C ASP A 35 -13.54 -23.03 8.88
N GLY A 36 -14.26 -21.92 9.04
CA GLY A 36 -14.38 -21.19 10.30
C GLY A 36 -13.22 -20.23 10.58
N GLN A 37 -12.28 -20.06 9.67
CA GLN A 37 -11.17 -19.10 9.78
C GLN A 37 -11.52 -17.79 9.07
N ALA A 38 -10.92 -16.69 9.47
CA ALA A 38 -11.01 -15.43 8.75
C ALA A 38 -9.87 -15.33 7.73
N PRO A 39 -10.03 -14.55 6.64
CA PRO A 39 -8.99 -14.31 5.68
C PRO A 39 -7.72 -13.74 6.30
N SER A 40 -6.59 -13.89 5.63
CA SER A 40 -5.34 -13.21 5.96
C SER A 40 -5.00 -12.16 4.91
N ILE A 41 -4.46 -11.03 5.36
CA ILE A 41 -3.95 -9.95 4.51
C ILE A 41 -2.48 -9.76 4.82
N GLU A 42 -1.64 -9.68 3.79
CA GLU A 42 -0.24 -9.31 3.88
C GLU A 42 0.02 -8.20 2.86
N MET A 43 -0.01 -6.93 3.31
CA MET A 43 0.30 -5.78 2.47
C MET A 43 1.80 -5.69 2.23
N THR A 44 2.21 -5.39 1.00
CA THR A 44 3.62 -5.20 0.61
C THR A 44 4.24 -4.03 1.38
N LEU A 45 3.48 -2.95 1.59
CA LEU A 45 3.88 -1.80 2.37
C LEU A 45 2.75 -1.42 3.35
N GLU A 46 3.11 -1.17 4.60
CA GLU A 46 2.20 -0.61 5.61
C GLU A 46 2.21 0.93 5.59
N HIS A 47 3.23 1.53 5.00
CA HIS A 47 3.39 2.97 4.80
C HIS A 47 3.84 3.25 3.37
N ILE A 48 3.08 4.10 2.68
CA ILE A 48 3.34 4.54 1.30
C ILE A 48 3.58 6.05 1.32
N GLN A 49 4.74 6.47 0.83
CA GLN A 49 5.04 7.88 0.58
C GLN A 49 4.67 8.23 -0.85
N THR A 50 3.97 9.33 -1.04
CA THR A 50 3.56 9.84 -2.36
C THR A 50 3.56 11.37 -2.35
N ALA A 51 3.02 12.01 -3.38
CA ALA A 51 2.86 13.46 -3.48
C ALA A 51 1.58 13.81 -4.23
N ASN A 52 1.17 15.08 -4.16
CA ASN A 52 0.03 15.61 -4.88
C ASN A 52 0.14 15.36 -6.39
N GLY A 53 -0.95 14.90 -7.00
CA GLY A 53 -1.02 14.59 -8.43
C GLY A 53 -0.37 13.26 -8.83
N ARG A 54 0.33 12.58 -7.92
CA ARG A 54 0.95 11.27 -8.18
C ARG A 54 -0.02 10.11 -7.92
N THR A 55 0.31 8.97 -8.51
CA THR A 55 -0.38 7.70 -8.29
C THR A 55 0.44 6.87 -7.33
N PHE A 56 -0.23 6.23 -6.36
CA PHE A 56 0.35 5.16 -5.55
C PHE A 56 -0.39 3.86 -5.81
N THR A 57 0.25 2.73 -5.55
CA THR A 57 -0.32 1.40 -5.73
C THR A 57 -0.45 0.72 -4.36
N LEU A 58 -1.63 0.20 -4.06
CA LEU A 58 -1.88 -0.70 -2.95
C LEU A 58 -1.60 -2.12 -3.42
N GLU A 59 -0.56 -2.74 -2.87
CA GLU A 59 -0.16 -4.10 -3.21
C GLU A 59 -0.17 -4.99 -1.98
N GLY A 60 -0.58 -6.26 -2.18
CA GLY A 60 -0.57 -7.24 -1.11
C GLY A 60 -1.09 -8.58 -1.55
N THR A 61 -0.82 -9.60 -0.75
CA THR A 61 -1.32 -10.96 -0.94
C THR A 61 -2.42 -11.25 0.07
N ILE A 62 -3.55 -11.75 -0.42
CA ILE A 62 -4.72 -12.10 0.38
C ILE A 62 -4.96 -13.60 0.23
N LYS A 63 -5.19 -14.30 1.35
CA LYS A 63 -5.41 -15.76 1.34
C LYS A 63 -6.56 -16.15 2.26
N ASP A 64 -7.32 -17.13 1.80
CA ASP A 64 -8.38 -17.78 2.54
C ASP A 64 -8.65 -19.18 1.97
N ALA A 65 -8.79 -20.19 2.83
CA ALA A 65 -8.94 -21.58 2.39
C ALA A 65 -10.33 -21.86 1.80
N ASP A 66 -11.37 -21.17 2.28
CA ASP A 66 -12.74 -21.26 1.77
C ASP A 66 -12.92 -20.44 0.49
N GLY A 67 -12.12 -19.41 0.36
CA GLY A 67 -12.13 -18.45 -0.72
C GLY A 67 -12.60 -17.07 -0.33
N ILE A 68 -11.99 -16.10 -0.99
CA ILE A 68 -12.21 -14.67 -0.81
C ILE A 68 -13.43 -14.27 -1.64
N SER A 69 -14.37 -13.57 -1.01
CA SER A 69 -15.57 -13.03 -1.66
C SER A 69 -15.33 -11.60 -2.15
N THR A 70 -15.01 -10.68 -1.24
CA THR A 70 -14.87 -9.26 -1.58
C THR A 70 -13.67 -8.62 -0.91
N ILE A 71 -13.10 -7.59 -1.58
CA ILE A 71 -12.09 -6.71 -1.03
C ILE A 71 -12.63 -5.28 -1.12
N GLN A 72 -12.61 -4.56 0.01
CA GLN A 72 -13.03 -3.17 0.08
C GLN A 72 -11.84 -2.28 0.46
N LEU A 73 -11.64 -1.22 -0.33
CA LEU A 73 -10.63 -0.19 -0.11
C LEU A 73 -11.33 1.11 0.26
N GLN A 74 -11.06 1.65 1.44
CA GLN A 74 -11.74 2.83 1.95
C GLN A 74 -10.78 3.86 2.53
N CYS A 75 -10.94 5.11 2.09
CA CYS A 75 -10.39 6.30 2.73
C CYS A 75 -11.32 7.48 2.42
N THR A 76 -12.06 7.94 3.42
CA THR A 76 -13.05 9.00 3.25
C THR A 76 -12.42 10.31 2.79
N ASP A 77 -11.27 10.65 3.35
CA ASP A 77 -10.59 11.91 3.08
C ASP A 77 -10.06 11.99 1.63
N LEU A 78 -9.69 10.85 1.06
CA LEU A 78 -9.32 10.74 -0.35
C LEU A 78 -10.49 10.43 -1.28
N ASN A 79 -11.73 10.39 -0.80
CA ASN A 79 -12.89 9.92 -1.56
C ASN A 79 -12.72 8.52 -2.17
N LEU A 80 -11.86 7.70 -1.56
CA LEU A 80 -11.68 6.31 -1.97
C LEU A 80 -12.74 5.43 -1.31
N ASN A 81 -13.56 4.81 -2.13
CA ASN A 81 -14.51 3.77 -1.71
C ASN A 81 -14.67 2.78 -2.87
N LYS A 82 -13.82 1.77 -2.90
CA LYS A 82 -13.78 0.77 -3.95
C LYS A 82 -14.07 -0.61 -3.38
N THR A 83 -15.01 -1.31 -3.97
CA THR A 83 -15.26 -2.74 -3.72
C THR A 83 -14.84 -3.53 -4.95
N ILE A 84 -14.10 -4.61 -4.73
CA ILE A 84 -13.70 -5.60 -5.72
C ILE A 84 -14.44 -6.87 -5.33
N ASP A 85 -15.45 -7.24 -6.09
CA ASP A 85 -16.21 -8.48 -5.91
C ASP A 85 -15.55 -9.57 -6.75
N LEU A 86 -14.83 -10.47 -6.06
CA LEU A 86 -14.08 -11.54 -6.74
C LEU A 86 -14.99 -12.62 -7.30
N ILE A 87 -16.14 -12.86 -6.65
CA ILE A 87 -17.11 -13.84 -7.14
C ILE A 87 -17.76 -13.33 -8.42
N GLU A 88 -18.14 -12.04 -8.48
CA GLU A 88 -18.67 -11.44 -9.70
C GLU A 88 -17.64 -11.46 -10.85
N ILE A 89 -16.37 -11.18 -10.56
CA ILE A 89 -15.32 -11.08 -11.59
C ILE A 89 -14.88 -12.46 -12.10
N TYR A 90 -14.71 -13.44 -11.22
CA TYR A 90 -14.11 -14.74 -11.56
C TYR A 90 -15.13 -15.89 -11.61
N GLU A 91 -16.40 -15.64 -11.30
CA GLU A 91 -17.49 -16.62 -11.23
C GLU A 91 -17.24 -17.78 -10.23
N LYS A 92 -16.27 -17.57 -9.32
CA LYS A 92 -15.88 -18.51 -8.25
C LYS A 92 -15.06 -17.80 -7.18
N PRO A 93 -15.06 -18.27 -5.93
CA PRO A 93 -14.13 -17.79 -4.92
C PRO A 93 -12.69 -18.14 -5.27
N LEU A 94 -11.76 -17.29 -4.86
CA LEU A 94 -10.32 -17.51 -5.01
C LEU A 94 -9.68 -17.73 -3.64
N GLU A 95 -8.89 -18.79 -3.50
CA GLU A 95 -8.14 -19.05 -2.26
C GLU A 95 -6.96 -18.09 -2.07
N THR A 96 -6.48 -17.48 -3.14
CA THR A 96 -5.39 -16.49 -3.12
C THR A 96 -5.67 -15.41 -4.15
N TYR A 97 -5.47 -14.15 -3.75
CA TYR A 97 -5.59 -12.99 -4.62
C TYR A 97 -4.41 -12.03 -4.39
N GLU A 98 -3.74 -11.68 -5.48
CA GLU A 98 -2.71 -10.64 -5.48
C GLU A 98 -3.38 -9.29 -5.75
N LEU A 99 -3.52 -8.51 -4.68
CA LEU A 99 -4.07 -7.16 -4.77
C LEU A 99 -3.04 -6.25 -5.44
N SER A 100 -3.46 -5.53 -6.48
CA SER A 100 -2.74 -4.41 -7.07
C SER A 100 -3.77 -3.36 -7.49
N TYR A 101 -3.82 -2.23 -6.80
CA TYR A 101 -4.79 -1.17 -7.05
C TYR A 101 -4.13 0.20 -7.07
N ASP A 102 -4.19 0.85 -8.23
CA ASP A 102 -3.67 2.20 -8.43
C ASP A 102 -4.68 3.26 -8.00
N PHE A 103 -4.21 4.23 -7.21
CA PHE A 103 -5.00 5.39 -6.83
C PHE A 103 -4.20 6.67 -7.05
N LYS A 104 -4.82 7.65 -7.73
CA LYS A 104 -4.21 8.95 -7.99
C LYS A 104 -4.64 9.98 -6.96
N ILE A 105 -3.68 10.58 -6.27
CA ILE A 105 -3.90 11.73 -5.40
C ILE A 105 -4.28 12.95 -6.25
N GLN A 106 -5.24 13.76 -5.77
CA GLN A 106 -5.61 14.99 -6.44
C GLN A 106 -4.45 16.02 -6.35
N PRO A 107 -4.25 16.85 -7.39
CA PRO A 107 -3.16 17.85 -7.37
C PRO A 107 -3.32 18.92 -6.28
N ASP A 108 -4.55 19.15 -5.82
CA ASP A 108 -4.92 20.15 -4.83
C ASP A 108 -5.28 19.57 -3.47
N GLU A 109 -4.86 18.31 -3.21
CA GLU A 109 -5.09 17.66 -1.91
C GLU A 109 -4.37 18.44 -0.79
N ILE A 110 -5.10 18.72 0.28
CA ILE A 110 -4.62 19.53 1.41
C ILE A 110 -4.23 18.72 2.65
N GLY A 111 -4.53 17.43 2.65
CA GLY A 111 -4.11 16.52 3.71
C GLY A 111 -2.62 16.18 3.57
N GLU A 112 -1.96 15.93 4.70
CA GLU A 112 -0.55 15.49 4.71
C GLU A 112 -0.45 13.97 4.88
N GLN A 113 -1.46 13.35 5.49
CA GLN A 113 -1.45 11.92 5.79
C GLN A 113 -2.87 11.37 5.79
N PHE A 114 -3.01 10.15 5.30
CA PHE A 114 -4.28 9.44 5.13
C PHE A 114 -4.14 7.99 5.57
N THR A 115 -5.25 7.40 6.01
CA THR A 115 -5.29 5.96 6.31
C THR A 115 -6.23 5.28 5.35
N VAL A 116 -5.70 4.39 4.52
CA VAL A 116 -6.48 3.52 3.65
C VAL A 116 -6.75 2.21 4.38
N LYS A 117 -8.04 1.94 4.64
CA LYS A 117 -8.47 0.66 5.21
C LYS A 117 -8.73 -0.34 4.11
N VAL A 118 -8.04 -1.47 4.15
CA VAL A 118 -8.28 -2.65 3.31
C VAL A 118 -9.07 -3.65 4.13
N THR A 119 -10.29 -3.98 3.71
CA THR A 119 -11.15 -4.97 4.37
C THR A 119 -11.41 -6.11 3.41
N VAL A 120 -11.20 -7.33 3.85
CA VAL A 120 -11.43 -8.56 3.09
C VAL A 120 -12.53 -9.35 3.75
N THR A 121 -13.44 -9.89 2.92
CA THR A 121 -14.52 -10.78 3.35
C THR A 121 -14.40 -12.10 2.61
N ASP A 122 -14.51 -13.21 3.34
CA ASP A 122 -14.55 -14.56 2.78
C ASP A 122 -15.98 -14.96 2.34
N VAL A 123 -16.13 -16.16 1.77
CA VAL A 123 -17.45 -16.69 1.38
C VAL A 123 -18.33 -17.03 2.59
N GLY A 124 -17.75 -17.22 3.76
CA GLY A 124 -18.45 -17.43 5.03
C GLY A 124 -18.92 -16.14 5.70
N GLY A 125 -18.61 -14.96 5.13
CA GLY A 125 -18.98 -13.65 5.67
C GLY A 125 -18.08 -13.16 6.79
N ARG A 126 -16.93 -13.78 7.06
CA ARG A 126 -15.95 -13.33 8.04
C ARG A 126 -15.04 -12.28 7.42
N THR A 127 -14.61 -11.33 8.23
CA THR A 127 -13.85 -10.19 7.76
C THR A 127 -12.55 -10.00 8.52
N VAL A 128 -11.54 -9.49 7.83
CA VAL A 128 -10.31 -8.96 8.39
C VAL A 128 -10.04 -7.59 7.78
N SER A 129 -9.39 -6.70 8.52
CA SER A 129 -9.00 -5.39 7.99
C SER A 129 -7.55 -5.09 8.35
N GLN A 130 -6.86 -4.41 7.43
CA GLN A 130 -5.53 -3.85 7.63
C GLN A 130 -5.52 -2.40 7.16
N ASP A 131 -4.89 -1.54 7.94
CA ASP A 131 -4.73 -0.12 7.61
C ASP A 131 -3.37 0.10 6.94
N VAL A 132 -3.35 0.91 5.88
CA VAL A 132 -2.15 1.37 5.17
C VAL A 132 -2.06 2.88 5.32
N LEU A 133 -0.95 3.37 5.88
CA LEU A 133 -0.67 4.79 6.00
C LEU A 133 -0.18 5.32 4.65
N VAL A 134 -0.74 6.42 4.19
CA VAL A 134 -0.31 7.14 2.98
C VAL A 134 0.07 8.56 3.39
N THR A 135 1.29 9.00 3.08
CA THR A 135 1.77 10.35 3.37
C THR A 135 2.15 11.09 2.08
N LEU A 136 1.94 12.42 2.07
CA LEU A 136 2.25 13.28 0.91
C LEU A 136 3.63 13.96 1.05
N ASP A 137 4.55 13.33 1.74
CA ASP A 137 5.90 13.82 2.00
C ASP A 137 6.98 13.14 1.14
N GLY A 138 6.56 12.36 0.14
CA GLY A 138 7.50 11.71 -0.78
C GLY A 138 8.29 12.73 -1.60
N ASP A 139 9.59 12.47 -1.73
CA ASP A 139 10.51 13.22 -2.57
C ASP A 139 10.73 12.46 -3.89
N PHE A 140 10.36 13.07 -5.01
CA PHE A 140 10.36 12.43 -6.32
C PHE A 140 10.95 13.32 -7.42
N GLU A 141 11.36 14.50 -7.08
CA GLU A 141 11.98 15.43 -8.03
C GLU A 141 13.50 15.47 -7.80
N ASP A 142 14.26 15.40 -8.87
CA ASP A 142 15.71 15.50 -8.78
C ASP A 142 16.14 16.95 -8.52
N PRO A 143 17.20 17.20 -7.72
CA PRO A 143 17.78 18.52 -7.54
C PRO A 143 18.19 19.15 -8.87
N VAL A 144 17.93 20.45 -9.03
CA VAL A 144 18.20 21.18 -10.26
C VAL A 144 19.29 22.23 -10.05
N PHE A 145 20.33 22.18 -10.88
CA PHE A 145 21.31 23.26 -10.95
C PHE A 145 20.68 24.49 -11.61
N VAL A 146 20.48 25.55 -10.84
CA VAL A 146 20.05 26.86 -11.34
C VAL A 146 21.25 27.63 -11.91
N ILE A 147 22.40 27.56 -11.21
CA ILE A 147 23.69 28.02 -11.67
C ILE A 147 24.64 26.82 -11.61
N ALA A 148 25.05 26.32 -12.75
CA ALA A 148 25.99 25.24 -12.87
C ALA A 148 27.41 25.74 -13.17
N PRO A 149 28.46 25.02 -12.76
CA PRO A 149 29.80 25.30 -13.25
C PRO A 149 29.83 25.20 -14.78
N GLU A 150 30.60 26.05 -15.45
CA GLU A 150 30.76 25.99 -16.90
C GLU A 150 31.29 24.60 -17.31
N LYS A 151 30.55 23.89 -18.13
CA LYS A 151 30.91 22.54 -18.57
C LYS A 151 32.11 22.61 -19.54
N GLY A 152 33.24 22.04 -19.13
CA GLY A 152 34.47 22.01 -19.91
C GLY A 152 35.28 23.29 -19.87
N GLY A 153 34.97 24.22 -18.99
CA GLY A 153 35.78 25.41 -18.73
C GLY A 153 37.16 25.04 -18.15
N MET A 154 38.23 25.63 -18.69
CA MET A 154 39.55 25.53 -18.08
C MET A 154 39.76 26.70 -17.13
N VAL A 155 39.97 26.41 -15.84
CA VAL A 155 40.36 27.42 -14.85
C VAL A 155 41.86 27.33 -14.64
N THR A 156 42.59 28.44 -14.95
CA THR A 156 44.03 28.54 -14.71
C THR A 156 44.25 29.25 -13.40
N VAL A 157 44.81 28.55 -12.41
CA VAL A 157 45.20 29.13 -11.14
C VAL A 157 46.72 29.34 -11.15
N LEU A 158 47.15 30.57 -11.01
CA LEU A 158 48.58 30.91 -10.91
C LEU A 158 49.01 30.69 -9.46
N LEU A 159 49.91 29.73 -9.27
CA LEU A 159 50.51 29.45 -7.97
C LEU A 159 51.77 30.35 -7.81
N ARG A 160 51.75 31.20 -6.78
CA ARG A 160 52.93 31.96 -6.34
C ARG A 160 53.46 31.33 -5.07
N GLU A 161 54.76 31.38 -4.90
CA GLU A 161 55.41 30.83 -3.70
C GLU A 161 54.85 31.53 -2.44
N GLY A 162 54.31 30.75 -1.51
CA GLY A 162 53.73 31.22 -0.26
C GLY A 162 52.26 31.65 -0.32
N GLU A 163 51.60 31.57 -1.47
CA GLU A 163 50.14 31.81 -1.60
C GLU A 163 49.35 30.50 -1.64
N ILE A 164 48.21 30.47 -0.94
CA ILE A 164 47.25 29.37 -1.04
C ILE A 164 46.35 29.65 -2.25
N PRO A 165 46.32 28.79 -3.26
CA PRO A 165 45.45 28.98 -4.40
C PRO A 165 44.00 28.88 -3.97
N THR A 166 43.15 29.80 -4.41
CA THR A 166 41.72 29.80 -4.12
C THR A 166 40.95 29.72 -5.43
N LEU A 167 40.12 28.71 -5.54
CA LEU A 167 39.14 28.55 -6.60
C LEU A 167 37.75 28.90 -6.05
N ASN A 168 37.16 29.99 -6.59
CA ASN A 168 35.79 30.36 -6.23
C ASN A 168 34.84 29.82 -7.30
N MET A 169 33.91 28.96 -6.87
CA MET A 169 32.81 28.47 -7.70
C MET A 169 31.51 29.05 -7.18
N ASN A 170 30.65 29.52 -8.09
CA ASN A 170 29.31 29.93 -7.77
C ASN A 170 28.37 28.85 -8.27
N ILE A 171 27.71 28.14 -7.36
CA ILE A 171 26.79 27.04 -7.63
C ILE A 171 25.48 27.37 -6.92
N SER A 172 24.36 27.24 -7.62
CA SER A 172 23.03 27.35 -7.04
C SER A 172 22.24 26.09 -7.42
N ILE A 173 21.72 25.41 -6.43
CA ILE A 173 20.93 24.17 -6.57
C ILE A 173 19.62 24.42 -5.85
N THR A 174 18.52 24.00 -6.45
CA THR A 174 17.18 24.01 -5.85
C THR A 174 16.57 22.62 -5.88
N ASP A 175 15.80 22.35 -4.86
CA ASP A 175 15.05 21.13 -4.69
C ASP A 175 13.74 21.44 -3.96
N ASP A 176 12.66 20.71 -4.21
CA ASP A 176 11.34 20.98 -3.64
C ASP A 176 11.18 20.48 -2.20
N ARG A 177 12.03 19.54 -1.77
CA ARG A 177 12.04 18.98 -0.42
C ARG A 177 13.25 19.38 0.41
N GLY A 178 14.26 19.95 -0.22
CA GLY A 178 15.50 20.39 0.39
C GLY A 178 16.67 19.48 0.06
N LEU A 179 17.87 20.07 0.18
CA LEU A 179 19.12 19.40 -0.11
C LEU A 179 19.70 18.80 1.17
N ASP A 180 20.09 17.54 1.14
CA ASP A 180 20.83 16.91 2.23
C ASP A 180 22.30 17.33 2.18
N TYR A 181 22.98 17.10 1.05
CA TYR A 181 24.35 17.56 0.83
C TYR A 181 24.68 17.67 -0.66
N LEU A 182 25.69 18.48 -0.96
CA LEU A 182 26.37 18.53 -2.25
C LEU A 182 27.66 17.71 -2.16
N LEU A 183 27.83 16.74 -3.06
CA LEU A 183 29.09 16.00 -3.21
C LEU A 183 29.99 16.73 -4.23
N VAL A 184 31.15 17.17 -3.79
CA VAL A 184 32.16 17.79 -4.63
C VAL A 184 33.37 16.85 -4.73
N ASN A 185 33.74 16.53 -5.96
CA ASN A 185 34.91 15.69 -6.24
C ASN A 185 35.91 16.47 -7.09
N ILE A 186 37.15 16.62 -6.60
CA ILE A 186 38.22 17.29 -7.33
C ILE A 186 39.28 16.25 -7.63
N GLU A 187 39.34 15.81 -8.89
CA GLU A 187 40.30 14.80 -9.34
C GLU A 187 41.74 15.32 -9.32
N GLY A 188 42.65 14.49 -8.85
CA GLY A 188 44.10 14.76 -8.89
C GLY A 188 44.62 15.63 -7.73
N ILE A 189 43.79 15.97 -6.74
CA ILE A 189 44.23 16.68 -5.54
C ILE A 189 43.87 15.82 -4.32
N GLU A 190 44.91 15.28 -3.67
CA GLU A 190 44.79 14.44 -2.47
C GLU A 190 44.07 15.22 -1.35
N GLY A 191 43.07 14.57 -0.72
CA GLY A 191 42.26 15.13 0.36
C GLY A 191 41.04 15.96 -0.10
N TYR A 192 40.81 16.08 -1.40
CA TYR A 192 39.65 16.80 -1.97
C TYR A 192 38.71 15.88 -2.75
N GLU A 193 38.76 14.60 -2.44
CA GLU A 193 37.88 13.57 -3.00
C GLU A 193 36.65 13.39 -2.08
N ASN A 194 35.47 13.34 -2.67
CA ASN A 194 34.20 13.11 -1.97
C ASN A 194 33.90 14.12 -0.84
N LEU A 195 34.17 15.38 -1.07
CA LEU A 195 33.81 16.41 -0.11
C LEU A 195 32.29 16.59 -0.05
N LYS A 196 31.72 16.44 1.12
CA LYS A 196 30.30 16.71 1.38
C LYS A 196 30.13 18.10 1.96
N ILE A 197 29.19 18.86 1.39
CA ILE A 197 28.86 20.21 1.83
C ILE A 197 27.36 20.25 2.11
N ASP A 198 26.95 20.66 3.32
CA ASP A 198 25.53 20.79 3.67
C ASP A 198 24.85 21.98 2.97
N ALA A 199 23.54 22.13 3.16
CA ALA A 199 22.75 23.21 2.59
C ALA A 199 23.19 24.61 3.06
N ASP A 200 23.87 24.73 4.21
CA ASP A 200 24.41 25.97 4.76
C ASP A 200 25.85 26.28 4.28
N GLY A 201 26.42 25.36 3.50
CA GLY A 201 27.78 25.50 2.93
C GLY A 201 28.90 25.02 3.85
N HIS A 202 28.60 24.23 4.90
CA HIS A 202 29.60 23.68 5.79
C HIS A 202 30.08 22.31 5.31
N PHE A 203 31.37 22.05 5.48
CA PHE A 203 31.92 20.73 5.21
C PHE A 203 31.45 19.71 6.24
N LEU A 204 30.87 18.64 5.77
CA LEU A 204 30.49 17.49 6.61
C LEU A 204 31.68 16.55 6.78
N PRO A 205 31.80 15.89 7.94
CA PRO A 205 32.83 14.88 8.15
C PRO A 205 32.65 13.72 7.17
N ALA A 206 33.78 13.16 6.72
CA ALA A 206 33.84 12.03 5.82
C ALA A 206 33.32 10.74 6.48
#